data_16d16175c22b065018edb7ff9698a2ae
#
_entry.id   16d16175c22b065018edb7ff9698a2ae
#
_cell.length_a   1.000
_cell.length_b   1.000
_cell.length_c   1.000
_cell.angle_alpha   90.00
_cell.angle_beta   90.00
_cell.angle_gamma   90.00
#
_symmetry.space_group_name_H-M   'P 1'
#
loop_
_entity.id
_entity.type
_entity.pdbx_description
1 polymer ?
#
loop_
_entity_poly.entity_id
_entity_poly.type
_entity_poly.pdbx_seq_one_letter_code
_entity_poly.pdbx_strand_id
1 'polypeptide(L)'
;DWANLKGGETVAIFGSGPVGLMAQKAAWLNGAGRVIAIDPLDYRLEKAKAVNNVEILNPHKVDVIQAIREMTDGRGADVCVDAVGFEPERNFMDKVKATINFEKGSIKVLEMCFEAVRRMGTVSIMGVYGSPYDNFPLFRIFDKGITIKQGQAPVLNYIDKLVNLVSENKVVLD
;
A
#
# COMPACT_ATOMS: atom_id res chain seq x y z
N ASP A 1 -6.16 8.16 -7.34
CA ASP A 1 -5.76 9.50 -7.78
C ASP A 1 -4.30 9.80 -7.48
N TRP A 2 -3.84 9.59 -6.24
CA TRP A 2 -2.43 9.82 -5.89
C TRP A 2 -1.45 8.89 -6.62
N ALA A 3 -1.88 7.69 -6.96
CA ALA A 3 -1.10 6.75 -7.75
C ALA A 3 -0.94 7.20 -9.22
N ASN A 4 -1.83 8.07 -9.72
CA ASN A 4 -1.82 8.62 -11.08
C ASN A 4 -1.72 7.52 -12.16
N LEU A 5 -2.51 6.44 -12.02
CA LEU A 5 -2.55 5.33 -12.97
C LEU A 5 -3.02 5.81 -14.34
N LYS A 6 -2.43 5.25 -15.39
CA LYS A 6 -2.74 5.51 -16.81
C LYS A 6 -3.37 4.30 -17.50
N GLY A 7 -3.28 3.14 -16.87
CA GLY A 7 -3.74 1.85 -17.35
C GLY A 7 -2.60 0.90 -17.66
N GLY A 8 -2.71 -0.33 -17.15
CA GLY A 8 -1.74 -1.40 -17.35
C GLY A 8 -0.62 -1.48 -16.30
N GLU A 9 -0.56 -0.57 -15.33
CA GLU A 9 0.49 -0.56 -14.30
C GLU A 9 0.40 -1.72 -13.33
N THR A 10 1.57 -2.12 -12.80
CA THR A 10 1.66 -2.99 -11.62
C THR A 10 1.63 -2.14 -10.36
N VAL A 11 0.64 -2.41 -9.50
CA VAL A 11 0.42 -1.72 -8.22
C VAL A 11 0.67 -2.67 -7.07
N ALA A 12 1.66 -2.39 -6.23
CA ALA A 12 1.94 -3.13 -5.00
C ALA A 12 1.37 -2.36 -3.80
N ILE A 13 0.49 -3.01 -3.03
CA ILE A 13 -0.23 -2.39 -1.90
C ILE A 13 0.20 -3.07 -0.61
N PHE A 14 0.88 -2.32 0.23
CA PHE A 14 1.35 -2.74 1.53
C PHE A 14 0.28 -2.46 2.58
N GLY A 15 -0.23 -3.51 3.21
CA GLY A 15 -1.39 -3.51 4.08
C GLY A 15 -2.67 -3.94 3.37
N SER A 16 -3.37 -4.94 3.96
CA SER A 16 -4.66 -5.47 3.47
C SER A 16 -5.76 -5.34 4.53
N GLY A 17 -5.68 -4.29 5.35
CA GLY A 17 -6.77 -3.82 6.18
C GLY A 17 -7.87 -3.15 5.34
N PRO A 18 -8.90 -2.53 5.96
CA PRO A 18 -10.00 -1.91 5.22
C PRO A 18 -9.54 -0.90 4.16
N VAL A 19 -8.57 -0.05 4.48
CA VAL A 19 -8.01 0.93 3.53
C VAL A 19 -7.29 0.23 2.38
N GLY A 20 -6.48 -0.80 2.68
CA GLY A 20 -5.76 -1.57 1.67
C GLY A 20 -6.70 -2.31 0.72
N LEU A 21 -7.76 -2.93 1.24
CA LEU A 21 -8.78 -3.59 0.40
C LEU A 21 -9.46 -2.62 -0.56
N MET A 22 -9.80 -1.42 -0.09
CA MET A 22 -10.37 -0.38 -0.96
C MET A 22 -9.35 0.18 -1.95
N ALA A 23 -8.07 0.30 -1.57
CA ALA A 23 -7.00 0.69 -2.48
C ALA A 23 -6.78 -0.32 -3.61
N GLN A 24 -6.86 -1.63 -3.31
CA GLN A 24 -6.80 -2.71 -4.31
C GLN A 24 -7.96 -2.59 -5.32
N LYS A 25 -9.18 -2.44 -4.82
CA LYS A 25 -10.36 -2.23 -5.66
C LYS A 25 -10.25 -0.97 -6.51
N ALA A 26 -9.79 0.13 -5.92
CA ALA A 26 -9.55 1.38 -6.65
C ALA A 26 -8.45 1.25 -7.71
N ALA A 27 -7.42 0.43 -7.50
CA ALA A 27 -6.38 0.17 -8.49
C ALA A 27 -6.99 -0.49 -9.74
N TRP A 28 -7.80 -1.53 -9.58
CA TRP A 28 -8.52 -2.16 -10.69
C TRP A 28 -9.46 -1.21 -11.42
N LEU A 29 -10.25 -0.40 -10.69
CA LEU A 29 -11.16 0.58 -11.27
C LEU A 29 -10.44 1.68 -12.07
N ASN A 30 -9.18 1.95 -11.76
CA ASN A 30 -8.35 2.89 -12.50
C ASN A 30 -7.44 2.22 -13.54
N GLY A 31 -7.72 0.96 -13.89
CA GLY A 31 -7.09 0.28 -15.01
C GLY A 31 -5.71 -0.35 -14.71
N ALA A 32 -5.39 -0.65 -13.46
CA ALA A 32 -4.17 -1.40 -13.15
C ALA A 32 -4.13 -2.72 -13.95
N GLY A 33 -2.96 -3.08 -14.47
CA GLY A 33 -2.76 -4.36 -15.16
C GLY A 33 -2.46 -5.51 -14.20
N ARG A 34 -1.93 -5.18 -13.03
CA ARG A 34 -1.62 -6.13 -11.94
C ARG A 34 -1.76 -5.44 -10.60
N VAL A 35 -2.35 -6.14 -9.62
CA VAL A 35 -2.44 -5.68 -8.23
C VAL A 35 -1.89 -6.75 -7.31
N ILE A 36 -0.91 -6.36 -6.47
CA ILE A 36 -0.23 -7.23 -5.52
C ILE A 36 -0.54 -6.71 -4.12
N ALA A 37 -1.12 -7.55 -3.28
CA ALA A 37 -1.41 -7.26 -1.88
C ALA A 37 -0.33 -7.84 -0.97
N ILE A 38 0.21 -7.04 -0.07
CA ILE A 38 1.25 -7.42 0.87
C ILE A 38 0.73 -7.22 2.30
N ASP A 39 0.71 -8.28 3.12
CA ASP A 39 0.30 -8.21 4.52
C ASP A 39 0.93 -9.37 5.31
N PRO A 40 1.35 -9.20 6.58
CA PRO A 40 1.89 -10.29 7.38
C PRO A 40 0.83 -11.32 7.83
N LEU A 41 -0.46 -10.97 7.76
CA LEU A 41 -1.56 -11.80 8.24
C LEU A 41 -2.24 -12.57 7.12
N ASP A 42 -2.10 -13.87 7.09
CA ASP A 42 -2.64 -14.74 6.03
C ASP A 42 -4.15 -14.55 5.83
N TYR A 43 -4.94 -14.42 6.90
CA TYR A 43 -6.38 -14.23 6.76
C TYR A 43 -6.77 -12.93 6.02
N ARG A 44 -5.96 -11.88 6.14
CA ARG A 44 -6.15 -10.62 5.38
C ARG A 44 -5.81 -10.82 3.91
N LEU A 45 -4.74 -11.54 3.63
CA LEU A 45 -4.33 -11.87 2.26
C LEU A 45 -5.37 -12.77 1.56
N GLU A 46 -5.87 -13.78 2.24
CA GLU A 46 -6.93 -14.64 1.69
C GLU A 46 -8.22 -13.84 1.42
N LYS A 47 -8.61 -12.93 2.35
CA LYS A 47 -9.73 -12.02 2.09
C LYS A 47 -9.45 -11.13 0.87
N ALA A 48 -8.28 -10.51 0.78
CA ALA A 48 -7.89 -9.67 -0.35
C ALA A 48 -7.99 -10.42 -1.69
N LYS A 49 -7.46 -11.63 -1.73
CA LYS A 49 -7.53 -12.51 -2.90
C LYS A 49 -8.98 -12.87 -3.27
N ALA A 50 -9.80 -13.22 -2.29
CA ALA A 50 -11.19 -13.61 -2.50
C ALA A 50 -12.08 -12.47 -3.02
N VAL A 51 -11.91 -11.23 -2.45
CA VAL A 51 -12.82 -10.11 -2.77
C VAL A 51 -12.31 -9.22 -3.90
N ASN A 52 -10.99 -9.16 -4.13
CA ASN A 52 -10.38 -8.27 -5.11
C ASN A 52 -9.60 -8.98 -6.21
N ASN A 53 -9.50 -10.32 -6.18
CA ASN A 53 -8.74 -11.09 -7.17
C ASN A 53 -7.32 -10.57 -7.38
N VAL A 54 -6.58 -10.36 -6.28
CA VAL A 54 -5.20 -9.86 -6.29
C VAL A 54 -4.19 -10.98 -6.06
N GLU A 55 -2.97 -10.77 -6.50
CA GLU A 55 -1.84 -11.60 -6.11
C GLU A 55 -1.42 -11.26 -4.67
N ILE A 56 -0.94 -12.22 -3.90
CA ILE A 56 -0.70 -12.03 -2.47
C ILE A 56 0.74 -12.39 -2.09
N LEU A 57 1.36 -11.58 -1.24
CA LEU A 57 2.70 -11.82 -0.71
C LEU A 57 2.70 -11.63 0.82
N ASN A 58 3.13 -12.64 1.54
CA ASN A 58 3.35 -12.57 2.99
C ASN A 58 4.84 -12.33 3.29
N PRO A 59 5.21 -11.18 3.90
CA PRO A 59 6.60 -10.84 4.18
C PRO A 59 7.29 -11.75 5.20
N HIS A 60 6.53 -12.58 5.93
CA HIS A 60 7.11 -13.64 6.78
C HIS A 60 7.47 -14.92 6.01
N LYS A 61 6.99 -15.06 4.78
CA LYS A 61 7.17 -16.28 3.98
C LYS A 61 8.08 -16.08 2.77
N VAL A 62 8.13 -14.85 2.24
CA VAL A 62 8.89 -14.53 1.03
C VAL A 62 9.64 -13.21 1.16
N ASP A 63 10.72 -13.05 0.41
CA ASP A 63 11.31 -11.74 0.16
C ASP A 63 10.41 -10.98 -0.82
N VAL A 64 9.66 -10.01 -0.27
CA VAL A 64 8.66 -9.24 -1.02
C VAL A 64 9.30 -8.44 -2.16
N ILE A 65 10.47 -7.86 -1.92
CA ILE A 65 11.15 -7.02 -2.92
C ILE A 65 11.60 -7.88 -4.10
N GLN A 66 12.21 -9.03 -3.79
CA GLN A 66 12.63 -9.98 -4.80
C GLN A 66 11.43 -10.52 -5.59
N ALA A 67 10.37 -10.93 -4.89
CA ALA A 67 9.15 -11.43 -5.53
C ALA A 67 8.51 -10.38 -6.48
N ILE A 68 8.39 -9.11 -6.05
CA ILE A 68 7.87 -8.04 -6.92
C ILE A 68 8.77 -7.83 -8.15
N ARG A 69 10.09 -7.90 -7.99
CA ARG A 69 11.02 -7.80 -9.13
C ARG A 69 10.85 -8.96 -10.12
N GLU A 70 10.71 -10.18 -9.63
CA GLU A 70 10.47 -11.37 -10.48
C GLU A 70 9.15 -11.23 -11.26
N MET A 71 8.10 -10.73 -10.60
CA MET A 71 6.79 -10.49 -11.22
C MET A 71 6.80 -9.33 -12.23
N THR A 72 7.85 -8.53 -12.29
CA THR A 72 7.96 -7.31 -13.11
C THR A 72 9.21 -7.26 -13.98
N ASP A 73 9.77 -8.40 -14.36
CA ASP A 73 10.97 -8.53 -15.20
C ASP A 73 12.16 -7.71 -14.65
N GLY A 74 12.36 -7.73 -13.34
CA GLY A 74 13.44 -7.03 -12.63
C GLY A 74 13.21 -5.54 -12.38
N ARG A 75 12.15 -4.92 -12.94
CA ARG A 75 11.93 -3.46 -12.89
C ARG A 75 11.44 -2.95 -11.53
N GLY A 76 10.62 -3.72 -10.84
CA GLY A 76 9.83 -3.30 -9.68
C GLY A 76 8.43 -2.78 -10.06
N ALA A 77 7.58 -2.53 -9.07
CA ALA A 77 6.21 -2.05 -9.28
C ALA A 77 6.18 -0.62 -9.81
N ASP A 78 5.24 -0.30 -10.68
CA ASP A 78 5.03 1.05 -11.19
C ASP A 78 4.57 1.99 -10.07
N VAL A 79 3.73 1.47 -9.18
CA VAL A 79 3.20 2.18 -8.02
C VAL A 79 3.31 1.29 -6.79
N CYS A 80 3.81 1.86 -5.69
CA CYS A 80 3.71 1.29 -4.36
C CYS A 80 2.78 2.14 -3.51
N VAL A 81 1.84 1.50 -2.82
CA VAL A 81 0.90 2.14 -1.92
C VAL A 81 1.15 1.66 -0.50
N ASP A 82 1.48 2.57 0.39
CA ASP A 82 1.51 2.29 1.82
C ASP A 82 0.12 2.55 2.41
N ALA A 83 -0.57 1.47 2.78
CA ALA A 83 -1.88 1.48 3.41
C ALA A 83 -1.84 0.89 4.83
N VAL A 84 -0.67 0.95 5.50
CA VAL A 84 -0.50 0.48 6.87
C VAL A 84 -0.96 1.55 7.84
N GLY A 85 -2.01 1.23 8.61
CA GLY A 85 -2.57 2.12 9.60
C GLY A 85 -2.02 1.89 11.00
N PHE A 86 -2.40 2.76 11.92
CA PHE A 86 -2.16 2.60 13.35
C PHE A 86 -3.18 1.61 13.92
N GLU A 87 -2.75 0.41 14.32
CA GLU A 87 -3.57 -0.51 15.13
C GLU A 87 -3.14 -0.40 16.61
N PRO A 88 -3.92 0.23 17.48
CA PRO A 88 -3.62 0.24 18.92
C PRO A 88 -3.85 -1.18 19.47
N GLU A 89 -2.80 -1.84 19.93
CA GLU A 89 -2.92 -3.09 20.70
C GLU A 89 -3.67 -2.84 22.02
N ARG A 90 -4.51 -3.80 22.40
CA ARG A 90 -5.53 -3.66 23.44
C ARG A 90 -5.03 -3.57 24.90
N ASN A 91 -3.74 -3.76 25.20
CA ASN A 91 -3.22 -3.78 26.57
C ASN A 91 -2.24 -2.64 26.87
N PHE A 92 -2.46 -1.93 27.99
CA PHE A 92 -1.74 -0.72 28.37
C PHE A 92 -0.22 -0.91 28.61
N MET A 93 0.24 -2.07 29.06
CA MET A 93 1.67 -2.37 29.27
C MET A 93 2.39 -2.69 27.95
N ASP A 94 1.66 -3.19 26.96
CA ASP A 94 2.18 -3.43 25.61
C ASP A 94 2.20 -2.14 24.77
N LYS A 95 1.39 -1.13 25.14
CA LYS A 95 1.33 0.16 24.42
C LYS A 95 2.67 0.88 24.31
N VAL A 96 3.48 0.89 25.37
CA VAL A 96 4.79 1.57 25.33
C VAL A 96 5.79 0.80 24.45
N LYS A 97 5.79 -0.53 24.53
CA LYS A 97 6.62 -1.38 23.65
C LYS A 97 6.08 -1.45 22.23
N ALA A 98 4.75 -1.49 22.07
CA ALA A 98 4.08 -1.51 20.79
C ALA A 98 4.26 -0.19 20.03
N THR A 99 4.20 0.97 20.70
CA THR A 99 4.45 2.27 20.05
C THR A 99 5.83 2.33 19.43
N ILE A 100 6.88 1.90 20.16
CA ILE A 100 8.27 1.88 19.63
C ILE A 100 8.42 0.85 18.50
N ASN A 101 7.79 -0.33 18.63
CA ASN A 101 7.88 -1.38 17.60
C ASN A 101 6.98 -1.07 16.40
N PHE A 102 5.86 -0.39 16.61
CA PHE A 102 4.95 0.04 15.55
C PHE A 102 5.58 1.14 14.69
N GLU A 103 6.18 2.16 15.28
CA GLU A 103 6.91 3.20 14.56
C GLU A 103 8.02 2.60 13.69
N LYS A 104 8.78 1.66 14.24
CA LYS A 104 9.78 0.90 13.47
C LYS A 104 9.14 0.01 12.39
N GLY A 105 7.95 -0.51 12.62
CA GLY A 105 7.22 -1.35 11.67
C GLY A 105 6.70 -0.54 10.47
N SER A 106 6.07 0.61 10.72
CA SER A 106 5.55 1.47 9.64
C SER A 106 6.67 2.08 8.79
N ILE A 107 7.78 2.49 9.40
CA ILE A 107 8.97 2.96 8.68
C ILE A 107 9.54 1.87 7.77
N LYS A 108 9.61 0.62 8.24
CA LYS A 108 10.05 -0.51 7.41
C LYS A 108 9.16 -0.73 6.19
N VAL A 109 7.85 -0.58 6.35
CA VAL A 109 6.92 -0.70 5.22
C VAL A 109 7.17 0.39 4.19
N LEU A 110 7.38 1.63 4.62
CA LEU A 110 7.72 2.72 3.72
C LEU A 110 9.06 2.49 3.01
N GLU A 111 10.08 1.98 3.72
CA GLU A 111 11.36 1.58 3.12
C GLU A 111 11.14 0.48 2.06
N MET A 112 10.31 -0.52 2.35
CA MET A 112 9.97 -1.56 1.38
C MET A 112 9.27 -0.97 0.14
N CYS A 113 8.37 0.01 0.31
CA CYS A 113 7.77 0.73 -0.82
C CYS A 113 8.84 1.42 -1.69
N PHE A 114 9.81 2.09 -1.07
CA PHE A 114 10.90 2.73 -1.80
C PHE A 114 11.82 1.73 -2.52
N GLU A 115 12.00 0.54 -1.97
CA GLU A 115 12.81 -0.51 -2.59
C GLU A 115 12.07 -1.24 -3.72
N ALA A 116 10.77 -1.51 -3.52
CA ALA A 116 9.93 -2.24 -4.46
C ALA A 116 9.53 -1.44 -5.69
N VAL A 117 9.40 -0.10 -5.55
CA VAL A 117 9.02 0.76 -6.66
C VAL A 117 10.13 0.84 -7.72
N ARG A 118 9.74 0.84 -9.00
CA ARG A 118 10.68 1.01 -10.11
C ARG A 118 11.26 2.44 -10.18
N ARG A 119 12.29 2.61 -10.99
CA ARG A 119 12.75 3.96 -11.38
C ARG A 119 11.60 4.73 -12.04
N MET A 120 11.48 6.02 -11.74
CA MET A 120 10.41 6.93 -12.20
C MET A 120 9.00 6.45 -11.81
N GLY A 121 8.89 5.59 -10.80
CA GLY A 121 7.61 5.13 -10.25
C GLY A 121 7.04 6.07 -9.20
N THR A 122 5.89 5.71 -8.64
CA THR A 122 5.18 6.50 -7.63
C THR A 122 5.04 5.74 -6.32
N VAL A 123 5.33 6.39 -5.21
CA VAL A 123 4.99 5.90 -3.86
C VAL A 123 3.87 6.77 -3.31
N SER A 124 2.72 6.15 -3.03
CA SER A 124 1.55 6.79 -2.45
C SER A 124 1.44 6.40 -0.97
N ILE A 125 1.60 7.37 -0.08
CA ILE A 125 1.59 7.14 1.36
C ILE A 125 0.21 7.54 1.90
N MET A 126 -0.59 6.53 2.24
CA MET A 126 -1.88 6.66 2.93
C MET A 126 -1.77 6.21 4.40
N GLY A 127 -0.64 5.63 4.77
CA GLY A 127 -0.32 5.27 6.15
C GLY A 127 -0.26 6.49 7.06
N VAL A 128 -0.54 6.29 8.34
CA VAL A 128 -0.50 7.35 9.34
C VAL A 128 0.81 7.26 10.12
N TYR A 129 1.57 8.35 10.10
CA TYR A 129 2.86 8.47 10.79
C TYR A 129 2.72 9.47 11.93
N GLY A 130 2.95 9.02 13.16
CA GLY A 130 2.75 9.82 14.39
C GLY A 130 4.03 10.48 14.91
N SER A 131 5.19 10.17 14.36
CA SER A 131 6.48 10.67 14.83
C SER A 131 7.40 11.11 13.68
N PRO A 132 8.43 11.92 13.96
CA PRO A 132 9.45 12.27 12.98
C PRO A 132 10.15 11.02 12.42
N TYR A 133 10.45 11.05 11.13
CA TYR A 133 11.22 10.00 10.48
C TYR A 133 12.69 10.42 10.42
N ASP A 134 13.46 9.98 11.39
CA ASP A 134 14.91 10.16 11.38
C ASP A 134 15.54 9.27 10.31
N ASN A 135 16.59 9.76 9.66
CA ASN A 135 17.33 9.04 8.60
C ASN A 135 16.48 8.68 7.37
N PHE A 136 15.65 9.61 6.89
CA PHE A 136 14.93 9.43 5.64
C PHE A 136 15.89 9.00 4.51
N PRO A 137 15.61 7.90 3.76
CA PRO A 137 16.58 7.28 2.86
C PRO A 137 16.77 8.04 1.54
N LEU A 138 16.94 9.36 1.60
CA LEU A 138 17.03 10.23 0.43
C LEU A 138 18.12 9.76 -0.55
N PHE A 139 19.26 9.32 -0.05
CA PHE A 139 20.34 8.79 -0.88
C PHE A 139 19.92 7.59 -1.72
N ARG A 140 19.13 6.64 -1.14
CA ARG A 140 18.69 5.43 -1.82
C ARG A 140 17.63 5.70 -2.89
N ILE A 141 16.80 6.72 -2.69
CA ILE A 141 15.69 7.04 -3.60
C ILE A 141 16.03 8.11 -4.62
N PHE A 142 17.06 8.92 -4.37
CA PHE A 142 17.49 10.01 -5.25
C PHE A 142 17.75 9.53 -6.69
N ASP A 143 18.50 8.45 -6.83
CA ASP A 143 18.84 7.87 -8.13
C ASP A 143 17.63 7.27 -8.87
N LYS A 144 16.57 6.89 -8.15
CA LYS A 144 15.36 6.32 -8.76
C LYS A 144 14.45 7.34 -9.41
N GLY A 145 14.55 8.63 -9.07
CA GLY A 145 13.68 9.69 -9.59
C GLY A 145 12.19 9.46 -9.28
N ILE A 146 11.87 8.90 -8.12
CA ILE A 146 10.49 8.55 -7.75
C ILE A 146 9.63 9.77 -7.43
N THR A 147 8.34 9.64 -7.65
CA THR A 147 7.33 10.58 -7.14
C THR A 147 6.78 10.08 -5.80
N ILE A 148 6.76 10.93 -4.78
CA ILE A 148 6.12 10.64 -3.50
C ILE A 148 4.89 11.52 -3.36
N LYS A 149 3.73 10.89 -3.08
CA LYS A 149 2.49 11.60 -2.76
C LYS A 149 1.94 11.13 -1.43
N GLN A 150 1.62 12.08 -0.57
CA GLN A 150 1.12 11.80 0.78
C GLN A 150 0.12 12.86 1.22
N GLY A 151 -0.67 12.56 2.22
CA GLY A 151 -1.57 13.53 2.85
C GLY A 151 -2.84 12.88 3.40
N GLN A 152 -3.72 13.71 3.94
CA GLN A 152 -5.05 13.31 4.35
C GLN A 152 -5.94 13.08 3.12
N ALA A 153 -6.77 12.03 3.16
CA ALA A 153 -7.70 11.75 2.07
C ALA A 153 -8.69 12.91 1.89
N PRO A 154 -8.75 13.56 0.71
CA PRO A 154 -9.68 14.65 0.45
C PRO A 154 -11.08 14.09 0.15
N VAL A 155 -11.75 13.58 1.19
CA VAL A 155 -13.00 12.81 1.10
C VAL A 155 -14.07 13.54 0.31
N LEU A 156 -14.25 14.84 0.55
CA LEU A 156 -15.29 15.64 -0.12
C LEU A 156 -15.13 15.67 -1.65
N ASN A 157 -13.91 15.55 -2.16
CA ASN A 157 -13.66 15.57 -3.61
C ASN A 157 -14.11 14.26 -4.31
N TYR A 158 -14.39 13.21 -3.55
CA TYR A 158 -14.68 11.88 -4.10
C TYR A 158 -16.04 11.33 -3.71
N ILE A 159 -16.75 11.95 -2.76
CA ILE A 159 -17.97 11.37 -2.17
C ILE A 159 -19.03 11.07 -3.23
N ASP A 160 -19.30 12.01 -4.13
CA ASP A 160 -20.31 11.85 -5.18
C ASP A 160 -19.94 10.73 -6.16
N LYS A 161 -18.66 10.68 -6.57
CA LYS A 161 -18.12 9.61 -7.43
C LYS A 161 -18.23 8.26 -6.76
N LEU A 162 -17.90 8.17 -5.48
CA LEU A 162 -17.93 6.90 -4.73
C LEU A 162 -19.37 6.44 -4.50
N VAL A 163 -20.30 7.33 -4.17
CA VAL A 163 -21.73 7.01 -4.03
C VAL A 163 -22.27 6.44 -5.34
N ASN A 164 -21.96 7.06 -6.48
CA ASN A 164 -22.36 6.55 -7.79
C ASN A 164 -21.78 5.15 -8.07
N LEU A 165 -20.49 4.90 -7.77
CA LEU A 165 -19.88 3.59 -7.95
C LEU A 165 -20.54 2.51 -7.09
N VAL A 166 -20.95 2.83 -5.87
CA VAL A 166 -21.67 1.92 -4.99
C VAL A 166 -23.09 1.67 -5.50
N SER A 167 -23.82 2.72 -5.89
CA SER A 167 -25.18 2.60 -6.42
C SER A 167 -25.26 1.78 -7.73
N GLU A 168 -24.18 1.83 -8.52
CA GLU A 168 -24.04 1.04 -9.76
C GLU A 168 -23.48 -0.38 -9.52
N ASN A 169 -23.32 -0.79 -8.26
CA ASN A 169 -22.69 -2.08 -7.86
C ASN A 169 -21.27 -2.29 -8.44
N LYS A 170 -20.57 -1.22 -8.81
CA LYS A 170 -19.16 -1.28 -9.24
C LYS A 170 -18.18 -1.42 -8.06
N VAL A 171 -18.62 -0.99 -6.88
CA VAL A 171 -17.92 -1.17 -5.61
C VAL A 171 -18.89 -1.79 -4.60
N VAL A 172 -18.53 -2.96 -4.10
CA VAL A 172 -19.23 -3.64 -3.00
C VAL A 172 -18.43 -3.37 -1.73
N LEU A 173 -19.12 -3.03 -0.64
CA LEU A 173 -18.53 -2.61 0.64
C LEU A 173 -18.47 -3.74 1.69
N ASP A 174 -18.41 -5.00 1.30
CA ASP A 174 -18.44 -6.19 2.19
C ASP A 174 -17.12 -6.40 2.93
#